data_1e7e2214eeb4d5bf0e003839e43faccd
#
_entry.id   1e7e2214eeb4d5bf0e003839e43faccd
#
_cell.length_a   1.000
_cell.length_b   1.000
_cell.length_c   1.000
_cell.angle_alpha   90.00
_cell.angle_beta   90.00
_cell.angle_gamma   90.00
#
_symmetry.space_group_name_H-M   'P 1'
#
loop_
_entity.id
_entity.type
_entity.pdbx_description
1 polymer ?
#
loop_
_entity_poly.entity_id
_entity_poly.type
_entity_poly.pdbx_seq_one_letter_code
_entity_poly.pdbx_strand_id
1 'polypeptide(L)'
;YVGHHIAQLQFDKAAGVRTKYVPAGGGVKGMQFVLGGQTMAGFNNLSDAYRSRDRLKILAVADLQRNDFLPDVPTLKESGLDVDDSSVNFRGIMALKGTPEGAMKVLADKVPAMFNDKKVIKKMKDGGSPMRVMTREEVQAMWKERQAYLSDLLKDLRKK
;
A
#
# COMPACT_ATOMS: atom_id res chain seq x y z
N TYR A 1 4.01 9.18 9.00
CA TYR A 1 3.21 8.97 7.79
C TYR A 1 3.30 7.51 7.39
N VAL A 2 2.17 6.91 7.02
CA VAL A 2 2.06 5.54 6.50
C VAL A 2 1.31 5.56 5.17
N GLY A 3 1.34 4.47 4.41
CA GLY A 3 0.72 4.41 3.08
C GLY A 3 -0.72 4.93 3.02
N HIS A 4 -1.55 4.63 4.01
CA HIS A 4 -2.93 5.13 4.07
C HIS A 4 -3.03 6.65 4.14
N HIS A 5 -2.15 7.32 4.90
CA HIS A 5 -2.11 8.78 4.96
C HIS A 5 -1.57 9.38 3.65
N ILE A 6 -0.59 8.71 3.02
CA ILE A 6 -0.07 9.13 1.72
C ILE A 6 -1.17 9.04 0.66
N ALA A 7 -1.93 7.94 0.64
CA ALA A 7 -3.06 7.77 -0.27
C ALA A 7 -4.11 8.87 -0.10
N GLN A 8 -4.42 9.26 1.15
CA GLN A 8 -5.31 10.38 1.42
C GLN A 8 -4.75 11.70 0.87
N LEU A 9 -3.47 12.00 1.09
CA LEU A 9 -2.86 13.24 0.60
C LEU A 9 -2.84 13.31 -0.93
N GLN A 10 -2.58 12.19 -1.60
CA GLN A 10 -2.67 12.08 -3.06
C GLN A 10 -4.11 12.31 -3.54
N PHE A 11 -5.08 11.68 -2.88
CA PHE A 11 -6.49 11.87 -3.17
C PHE A 11 -6.91 13.33 -2.98
N ASP A 12 -6.59 13.95 -1.85
CA ASP A 12 -6.93 15.34 -1.55
C ASP A 12 -6.37 16.29 -2.63
N LYS A 13 -5.11 16.05 -3.04
CA LYS A 13 -4.46 16.83 -4.10
C LYS A 13 -5.13 16.63 -5.45
N ALA A 14 -5.41 15.39 -5.84
CA ALA A 14 -6.00 15.06 -7.13
C ALA A 14 -7.46 15.52 -7.25
N ALA A 15 -8.22 15.43 -6.15
CA ALA A 15 -9.63 15.83 -6.10
C ALA A 15 -9.82 17.34 -5.82
N GLY A 16 -8.78 18.09 -5.51
CA GLY A 16 -8.88 19.50 -5.14
C GLY A 16 -9.63 19.74 -3.82
N VAL A 17 -9.63 18.75 -2.93
CA VAL A 17 -10.34 18.81 -1.64
C VAL A 17 -9.36 18.77 -0.46
N ARG A 18 -9.86 18.99 0.73
CA ARG A 18 -9.10 18.85 1.97
C ARG A 18 -9.92 18.04 2.97
N THR A 19 -9.60 16.78 3.11
CA THR A 19 -10.24 15.89 4.08
C THR A 19 -9.56 15.99 5.45
N LYS A 20 -10.34 15.76 6.52
CA LYS A 20 -9.80 15.72 7.88
C LYS A 20 -9.21 14.33 8.14
N TYR A 21 -7.90 14.27 8.31
CA TYR A 21 -7.22 13.02 8.68
C TYR A 21 -7.50 12.64 10.14
N VAL A 22 -7.96 11.40 10.35
CA VAL A 22 -8.17 10.81 11.68
C VAL A 22 -7.20 9.63 11.83
N PRO A 23 -6.14 9.75 12.65
CA PRO A 23 -5.18 8.68 12.84
C PRO A 23 -5.80 7.57 13.71
N ALA A 24 -5.92 6.37 13.16
CA ALA A 24 -6.53 5.24 13.85
C ALA A 24 -5.49 4.27 14.49
N GLY A 25 -4.20 4.50 14.26
CA GLY A 25 -3.13 3.63 14.77
C GLY A 25 -2.98 2.28 14.04
N GLY A 26 -3.69 2.08 12.91
CA GLY A 26 -3.57 0.89 12.05
C GLY A 26 -4.77 0.69 11.15
N GLY A 27 -4.58 -0.11 10.07
CA GLY A 27 -5.61 -0.33 9.05
C GLY A 27 -6.89 -0.96 9.61
N VAL A 28 -6.77 -1.98 10.46
CA VAL A 28 -7.95 -2.64 11.07
C VAL A 28 -8.75 -1.67 11.94
N LYS A 29 -8.10 -0.84 12.76
CA LYS A 29 -8.80 0.17 13.57
C LYS A 29 -9.43 1.25 12.69
N GLY A 30 -8.73 1.70 11.64
CA GLY A 30 -9.30 2.65 10.67
C GLY A 30 -10.57 2.12 10.01
N MET A 31 -10.57 0.85 9.63
CA MET A 31 -11.76 0.19 9.11
C MET A 31 -12.89 0.10 10.13
N GLN A 32 -12.59 -0.18 11.41
CA GLN A 32 -13.59 -0.17 12.48
C GLN A 32 -14.22 1.22 12.65
N PHE A 33 -13.47 2.31 12.47
CA PHE A 33 -14.01 3.67 12.52
C PHE A 33 -15.02 3.94 11.41
N VAL A 34 -14.79 3.41 10.21
CA VAL A 34 -15.76 3.49 9.11
C VAL A 34 -17.00 2.65 9.44
N LEU A 35 -16.82 1.40 9.86
CA LEU A 35 -17.91 0.49 10.21
C LEU A 35 -18.75 0.99 11.38
N GLY A 36 -18.14 1.71 12.33
CA GLY A 36 -18.80 2.31 13.48
C GLY A 36 -19.35 3.71 13.24
N GLY A 37 -19.22 4.26 12.01
CA GLY A 37 -19.72 5.58 11.67
C GLY A 37 -18.92 6.76 12.25
N GLN A 38 -17.75 6.50 12.84
CA GLN A 38 -16.89 7.57 13.39
C GLN A 38 -16.16 8.34 12.27
N THR A 39 -15.95 7.70 11.12
CA THR A 39 -15.44 8.34 9.91
C THR A 39 -16.29 7.95 8.71
N MET A 40 -16.44 8.87 7.76
CA MET A 40 -17.26 8.65 6.56
C MET A 40 -16.60 7.69 5.57
N ALA A 41 -15.27 7.69 5.50
CA ALA A 41 -14.48 6.87 4.60
C ALA A 41 -13.11 6.57 5.22
N GLY A 42 -12.36 5.66 4.61
CA GLY A 42 -11.00 5.32 5.04
C GLY A 42 -10.16 4.73 3.91
N PHE A 43 -8.88 4.97 3.97
CA PHE A 43 -7.90 4.28 3.14
C PHE A 43 -7.39 3.05 3.92
N ASN A 44 -7.46 1.88 3.31
CA ASN A 44 -7.12 0.61 3.96
C ASN A 44 -6.27 -0.27 3.04
N ASN A 45 -5.59 -1.25 3.64
CA ASN A 45 -4.96 -2.30 2.84
C ASN A 45 -6.03 -3.12 2.12
N LEU A 46 -5.74 -3.52 0.90
CA LEU A 46 -6.66 -4.32 0.09
C LEU A 46 -7.11 -5.57 0.82
N SER A 47 -6.21 -6.32 1.45
CA SER A 47 -6.56 -7.56 2.17
C SER A 47 -7.55 -7.35 3.31
N ASP A 48 -7.49 -6.20 4.01
CA ASP A 48 -8.42 -5.88 5.08
C ASP A 48 -9.80 -5.49 4.51
N ALA A 49 -9.81 -4.66 3.49
CA ALA A 49 -11.03 -4.28 2.77
C ALA A 49 -11.71 -5.49 2.10
N TYR A 50 -10.93 -6.34 1.43
CA TYR A 50 -11.43 -7.55 0.78
C TYR A 50 -12.13 -8.50 1.76
N ARG A 51 -11.54 -8.75 2.94
CA ARG A 51 -12.16 -9.59 3.97
C ARG A 51 -13.43 -8.99 4.58
N SER A 52 -13.64 -7.70 4.43
CA SER A 52 -14.79 -6.96 4.98
C SER A 52 -15.73 -6.43 3.90
N ARG A 53 -15.58 -6.87 2.65
CA ARG A 53 -16.32 -6.37 1.49
C ARG A 53 -17.84 -6.50 1.61
N ASP A 54 -18.32 -7.47 2.37
CA ASP A 54 -19.75 -7.66 2.61
C ASP A 54 -20.35 -6.59 3.54
N ARG A 55 -19.48 -5.85 4.25
CA ARG A 55 -19.86 -4.84 5.24
C ARG A 55 -19.44 -3.42 4.84
N LEU A 56 -18.62 -3.29 3.81
CA LEU A 56 -18.05 -2.04 3.33
C LEU A 56 -18.27 -1.88 1.83
N LYS A 57 -18.60 -0.67 1.41
CA LYS A 57 -18.55 -0.31 0.00
C LYS A 57 -17.13 0.11 -0.35
N ILE A 58 -16.43 -0.71 -1.14
CA ILE A 58 -15.12 -0.36 -1.68
C ILE A 58 -15.35 0.51 -2.92
N LEU A 59 -14.88 1.75 -2.88
CA LEU A 59 -15.15 2.76 -3.90
C LEU A 59 -14.13 2.74 -5.03
N ALA A 60 -12.85 2.61 -4.69
CA ALA A 60 -11.76 2.57 -5.66
C ALA A 60 -10.49 1.95 -5.05
N VAL A 61 -9.55 1.55 -5.89
CA VAL A 61 -8.20 1.15 -5.49
C VAL A 61 -7.19 2.23 -5.87
N ALA A 62 -6.26 2.52 -4.95
CA ALA A 62 -5.15 3.46 -5.18
C ALA A 62 -3.96 2.71 -5.80
N ASP A 63 -4.12 2.26 -7.03
CA ASP A 63 -3.14 1.56 -7.84
C ASP A 63 -3.32 1.96 -9.31
N LEU A 64 -2.34 1.65 -10.16
CA LEU A 64 -2.39 1.95 -11.60
C LEU A 64 -3.30 1.00 -12.38
N GLN A 65 -3.60 -0.16 -11.80
CA GLN A 65 -4.45 -1.20 -12.40
C GLN A 65 -5.47 -1.71 -11.38
N ARG A 66 -6.61 -2.18 -11.86
CA ARG A 66 -7.59 -2.89 -11.03
C ARG A 66 -6.94 -4.12 -10.41
N ASN A 67 -7.40 -4.48 -9.24
CA ASN A 67 -6.86 -5.63 -8.53
C ASN A 67 -7.68 -6.90 -8.82
N ASP A 68 -7.01 -8.02 -9.06
CA ASP A 68 -7.65 -9.31 -9.38
C ASP A 68 -8.62 -9.81 -8.30
N PHE A 69 -8.46 -9.38 -7.06
CA PHE A 69 -9.40 -9.70 -5.97
C PHE A 69 -10.65 -8.83 -5.98
N LEU A 70 -10.61 -7.70 -6.68
CA LEU A 70 -11.67 -6.69 -6.76
C LEU A 70 -11.82 -6.19 -8.22
N PRO A 71 -12.11 -7.08 -9.18
CA PRO A 71 -12.10 -6.74 -10.61
C PRO A 71 -13.15 -5.70 -10.98
N ASP A 72 -14.23 -5.62 -10.23
CA ASP A 72 -15.32 -4.66 -10.45
C ASP A 72 -15.08 -3.29 -9.80
N VAL A 73 -14.03 -3.17 -8.97
CA VAL A 73 -13.69 -1.91 -8.30
C VAL A 73 -12.70 -1.11 -9.17
N PRO A 74 -13.07 0.10 -9.60
CA PRO A 74 -12.18 0.91 -10.43
C PRO A 74 -10.96 1.40 -9.64
N THR A 75 -9.94 1.82 -10.36
CA THR A 75 -8.85 2.60 -9.78
C THR A 75 -9.29 4.06 -9.55
N LEU A 76 -8.58 4.78 -8.70
CA LEU A 76 -8.77 6.23 -8.56
C LEU A 76 -8.54 6.94 -9.89
N LYS A 77 -7.57 6.47 -10.69
CA LYS A 77 -7.26 7.01 -12.01
C LYS A 77 -8.41 6.81 -13.00
N GLU A 78 -9.00 5.60 -13.05
CA GLU A 78 -10.20 5.35 -13.85
C GLU A 78 -11.41 6.19 -13.41
N SER A 79 -11.43 6.60 -12.14
CA SER A 79 -12.44 7.50 -11.58
C SER A 79 -12.15 8.98 -11.82
N GLY A 80 -11.16 9.32 -12.65
CA GLY A 80 -10.81 10.70 -13.02
C GLY A 80 -9.86 11.39 -12.05
N LEU A 81 -9.27 10.68 -11.09
CA LEU A 81 -8.32 11.22 -10.13
C LEU A 81 -6.90 10.77 -10.47
N ASP A 82 -6.02 11.72 -10.79
CA ASP A 82 -4.63 11.42 -11.14
C ASP A 82 -3.81 11.06 -9.90
N VAL A 83 -3.94 9.82 -9.47
CA VAL A 83 -3.23 9.23 -8.33
C VAL A 83 -2.38 8.08 -8.84
N ASP A 84 -1.11 8.07 -8.45
CA ASP A 84 -0.14 7.01 -8.73
C ASP A 84 -0.14 5.90 -7.66
N ASP A 85 0.73 4.90 -7.82
CA ASP A 85 0.88 3.76 -6.92
C ASP A 85 1.88 4.00 -5.76
N SER A 86 2.36 5.23 -5.54
CA SER A 86 3.38 5.55 -4.52
C SER A 86 2.89 5.32 -3.09
N SER A 87 1.59 5.24 -2.87
CA SER A 87 0.97 4.90 -1.58
C SER A 87 0.84 3.39 -1.33
N VAL A 88 1.07 2.54 -2.34
CA VAL A 88 0.96 1.09 -2.22
C VAL A 88 1.93 0.56 -1.17
N ASN A 89 1.40 -0.21 -0.23
CA ASN A 89 2.20 -0.83 0.81
C ASN A 89 3.02 -2.00 0.28
N PHE A 90 4.21 -2.14 0.81
CA PHE A 90 5.05 -3.30 0.55
C PHE A 90 5.55 -3.90 1.87
N ARG A 91 5.96 -5.15 1.81
CA ARG A 91 6.62 -5.85 2.91
C ARG A 91 7.96 -6.36 2.42
N GLY A 92 8.96 -6.29 3.28
CA GLY A 92 10.31 -6.74 2.93
C GLY A 92 11.10 -7.20 4.14
N ILE A 93 12.21 -7.85 3.87
CA ILE A 93 13.21 -8.22 4.87
C ILE A 93 14.36 -7.22 4.76
N MET A 94 14.75 -6.65 5.87
CA MET A 94 15.87 -5.71 5.96
C MET A 94 16.99 -6.33 6.79
N ALA A 95 18.22 -6.09 6.40
CA ALA A 95 19.41 -6.43 7.16
C ALA A 95 20.10 -5.18 7.70
N LEU A 96 20.85 -5.32 8.76
CA LEU A 96 21.64 -4.23 9.33
C LEU A 96 22.73 -3.76 8.36
N LYS A 97 23.05 -2.47 8.41
CA LYS A 97 24.20 -1.94 7.68
C LYS A 97 25.47 -2.64 8.18
N GLY A 98 26.29 -3.13 7.24
CA GLY A 98 27.50 -3.88 7.56
C GLY A 98 27.30 -5.40 7.68
N THR A 99 26.09 -5.91 7.42
CA THR A 99 25.88 -7.37 7.26
C THR A 99 26.80 -7.89 6.16
N PRO A 100 27.56 -8.98 6.40
CA PRO A 100 28.48 -9.54 5.43
C PRO A 100 27.78 -9.87 4.10
N GLU A 101 28.44 -9.56 2.98
CA GLU A 101 27.84 -9.73 1.64
C GLU A 101 27.45 -11.18 1.35
N GLY A 102 28.19 -12.17 1.88
CA GLY A 102 27.81 -13.59 1.78
C GLY A 102 26.43 -13.88 2.39
N ALA A 103 26.13 -13.31 3.56
CA ALA A 103 24.83 -13.45 4.19
C ALA A 103 23.74 -12.70 3.39
N MET A 104 24.06 -11.50 2.89
CA MET A 104 23.16 -10.74 2.04
C MET A 104 22.80 -11.50 0.75
N LYS A 105 23.78 -12.15 0.14
CA LYS A 105 23.56 -12.98 -1.06
C LYS A 105 22.62 -14.14 -0.77
N VAL A 106 22.80 -14.85 0.34
CA VAL A 106 21.90 -15.94 0.74
C VAL A 106 20.47 -15.43 0.92
N LEU A 107 20.28 -14.30 1.57
CA LEU A 107 18.95 -13.72 1.74
C LEU A 107 18.33 -13.28 0.40
N ALA A 108 19.10 -12.63 -0.46
CA ALA A 108 18.66 -12.19 -1.77
C ALA A 108 18.21 -13.36 -2.67
N ASP A 109 18.91 -14.48 -2.59
CA ASP A 109 18.59 -15.69 -3.37
C ASP A 109 17.37 -16.44 -2.78
N LYS A 110 17.29 -16.57 -1.46
CA LYS A 110 16.29 -17.42 -0.78
C LYS A 110 14.94 -16.74 -0.56
N VAL A 111 14.93 -15.44 -0.28
CA VAL A 111 13.69 -14.72 0.03
C VAL A 111 12.71 -14.68 -1.14
N PRO A 112 13.11 -14.35 -2.39
CA PRO A 112 12.21 -14.44 -3.54
C PRO A 112 11.72 -15.87 -3.78
N ALA A 113 12.61 -16.88 -3.64
CA ALA A 113 12.23 -18.28 -3.82
C ALA A 113 11.16 -18.71 -2.79
N MET A 114 11.29 -18.28 -1.53
CA MET A 114 10.30 -18.55 -0.48
C MET A 114 8.92 -17.94 -0.83
N PHE A 115 8.88 -16.72 -1.31
CA PHE A 115 7.62 -16.08 -1.70
C PHE A 115 7.03 -16.63 -3.00
N ASN A 116 7.83 -17.27 -3.85
CA ASN A 116 7.39 -17.97 -5.05
C ASN A 116 6.98 -19.43 -4.78
N ASP A 117 7.07 -19.91 -3.53
CA ASP A 117 6.58 -21.23 -3.15
C ASP A 117 5.05 -21.33 -3.34
N LYS A 118 4.58 -22.43 -3.91
CA LYS A 118 3.15 -22.64 -4.23
C LYS A 118 2.24 -22.54 -3.00
N LYS A 119 2.69 -23.00 -1.82
CA LYS A 119 1.92 -22.95 -0.58
C LYS A 119 1.80 -21.51 -0.07
N VAL A 120 2.90 -20.74 -0.19
CA VAL A 120 2.92 -19.32 0.18
C VAL A 120 2.00 -18.52 -0.74
N ILE A 121 2.12 -18.72 -2.06
CA ILE A 121 1.25 -18.08 -3.06
C ILE A 121 -0.22 -18.38 -2.75
N LYS A 122 -0.55 -19.66 -2.53
CA LYS A 122 -1.93 -20.05 -2.18
C LYS A 122 -2.43 -19.33 -0.92
N LYS A 123 -1.63 -19.35 0.15
CA LYS A 123 -2.01 -18.71 1.42
C LYS A 123 -2.22 -17.20 1.27
N MET A 124 -1.38 -16.54 0.50
CA MET A 124 -1.51 -15.10 0.23
C MET A 124 -2.76 -14.81 -0.59
N LYS A 125 -3.02 -15.64 -1.62
CA LYS A 125 -4.22 -15.54 -2.46
C LYS A 125 -5.49 -15.75 -1.65
N ASP A 126 -5.56 -16.81 -0.85
CA ASP A 126 -6.73 -17.09 0.01
C ASP A 126 -7.00 -15.93 1.00
N GLY A 127 -5.97 -15.22 1.43
CA GLY A 127 -6.08 -14.07 2.32
C GLY A 127 -6.36 -12.72 1.62
N GLY A 128 -6.57 -12.71 0.30
CA GLY A 128 -6.79 -11.49 -0.47
C GLY A 128 -5.57 -10.55 -0.47
N SER A 129 -4.37 -11.11 -0.33
CA SER A 129 -3.13 -10.35 -0.28
C SER A 129 -2.40 -10.46 -1.62
N PRO A 130 -2.45 -9.43 -2.47
CA PRO A 130 -1.69 -9.44 -3.72
C PRO A 130 -0.20 -9.49 -3.44
N MET A 131 0.53 -10.19 -4.31
CA MET A 131 1.98 -10.29 -4.20
C MET A 131 2.65 -9.86 -5.50
N ARG A 132 3.65 -9.00 -5.37
CA ARG A 132 4.66 -8.72 -6.38
C ARG A 132 6.02 -8.97 -5.75
N VAL A 133 6.62 -10.11 -6.08
CA VAL A 133 7.95 -10.45 -5.56
C VAL A 133 8.99 -9.65 -6.32
N MET A 134 9.85 -8.96 -5.60
CA MET A 134 10.87 -8.07 -6.16
C MET A 134 12.26 -8.54 -5.75
N THR A 135 13.23 -8.37 -6.63
CA THR A 135 14.64 -8.57 -6.34
C THR A 135 15.20 -7.46 -5.44
N ARG A 136 16.42 -7.66 -4.94
CA ARG A 136 17.14 -6.64 -4.15
C ARG A 136 17.31 -5.33 -4.93
N GLU A 137 17.68 -5.44 -6.20
CA GLU A 137 17.92 -4.30 -7.09
C GLU A 137 16.63 -3.53 -7.39
N GLU A 138 15.54 -4.23 -7.68
CA GLU A 138 14.22 -3.63 -7.89
C GLU A 138 13.73 -2.90 -6.63
N VAL A 139 13.91 -3.50 -5.45
CA VAL A 139 13.55 -2.86 -4.17
C VAL A 139 14.39 -1.61 -3.93
N GLN A 140 15.69 -1.63 -4.22
CA GLN A 140 16.56 -0.46 -4.06
C GLN A 140 16.15 0.67 -5.01
N ALA A 141 15.83 0.36 -6.26
CA ALA A 141 15.36 1.34 -7.24
C ALA A 141 14.03 1.96 -6.79
N MET A 142 13.05 1.13 -6.42
CA MET A 142 11.75 1.58 -5.88
C MET A 142 11.91 2.50 -4.67
N TRP A 143 12.80 2.16 -3.74
CA TRP A 143 13.03 2.99 -2.55
C TRP A 143 13.57 4.36 -2.87
N LYS A 144 14.54 4.43 -3.79
CA LYS A 144 15.14 5.70 -4.24
C LYS A 144 14.09 6.60 -4.90
N GLU A 145 13.25 6.03 -5.76
CA GLU A 145 12.17 6.74 -6.44
C GLU A 145 11.13 7.25 -5.44
N ARG A 146 10.63 6.37 -4.56
CA ARG A 146 9.65 6.76 -3.53
C ARG A 146 10.18 7.76 -2.53
N GLN A 147 11.45 7.70 -2.17
CA GLN A 147 12.06 8.69 -1.28
C GLN A 147 12.03 10.09 -1.91
N ALA A 148 12.37 10.21 -3.19
CA ALA A 148 12.31 11.48 -3.91
C ALA A 148 10.88 12.02 -3.96
N TYR A 149 9.94 11.20 -4.41
CA TYR A 149 8.52 11.54 -4.49
C TYR A 149 7.94 11.99 -3.14
N LEU A 150 8.14 11.19 -2.10
CA LEU A 150 7.62 11.50 -0.76
C LEU A 150 8.26 12.76 -0.16
N SER A 151 9.54 13.00 -0.46
CA SER A 151 10.20 14.23 -0.03
C SER A 151 9.52 15.47 -0.60
N ASP A 152 9.09 15.42 -1.85
CA ASP A 152 8.36 16.52 -2.47
C ASP A 152 6.92 16.65 -1.97
N LEU A 153 6.17 15.55 -1.92
CA LEU A 153 4.81 15.53 -1.40
C LEU A 153 4.72 16.07 0.03
N LEU A 154 5.70 15.76 0.87
CA LEU A 154 5.73 16.16 2.28
C LEU A 154 6.27 17.58 2.52
N LYS A 155 6.97 18.19 1.56
CA LYS A 155 7.43 19.60 1.68
C LYS A 155 6.26 20.56 1.92
N ASP A 156 5.16 20.35 1.24
CA ASP A 156 3.99 21.22 1.34
C ASP A 156 3.27 21.09 2.69
N LEU A 157 3.44 19.97 3.37
CA LEU A 157 2.87 19.73 4.70
C LEU A 157 3.73 20.34 5.83
N ARG A 158 5.04 20.53 5.59
CA ARG A 158 5.96 21.11 6.58
C ARG A 158 5.91 22.65 6.62
N LYS A 159 5.27 23.27 5.63
CA LYS A 159 5.14 24.73 5.55
C LYS A 159 3.92 25.28 6.31
N LYS A 160 3.22 24.43 7.03
CA LYS A 160 2.07 24.75 7.89
C LYS A 160 2.35 24.35 9.33
#